data_0bcff8c273cbf366e453a5c8c7246ad3
#
_entry.id   0bcff8c273cbf366e453a5c8c7246ad3
#
_cell.length_a   1.000
_cell.length_b   1.000
_cell.length_c   1.000
_cell.angle_alpha   90.00
_cell.angle_beta   90.00
_cell.angle_gamma   90.00
#
_symmetry.space_group_name_H-M   'P 1'
#
loop_
_entity.id
_entity.type
_entity.pdbx_description
1 polymer ?
#
loop_
_entity_poly.entity_id
_entity_poly.type
_entity_poly.pdbx_seq_one_letter_code
_entity_poly.pdbx_strand_id
1 'polypeptide(L)'
;FLVGYAIIMTAQKMRQEEAMSPITGNKHISNNYNDSMLLSQTMISIAQYELSCNGDTTKILSKESSLCPICGGALKVHGTCTRKVRYGDCIHKYHLRVLKCQCCGKTHRELPDSLIPYKRYGVEAFCEIAESTEARHTCETSTWLRIRSWLAWFICYAQNIA
;
A
#
# COMPACT_ATOMS: atom_id res chain seq x y z
N PHE A 1 2.64 -16.63 9.17
CA PHE A 1 3.28 -16.15 7.90
C PHE A 1 2.28 -16.17 6.73
N LEU A 2 1.55 -17.27 6.49
CA LEU A 2 0.60 -17.38 5.38
C LEU A 2 -0.57 -16.38 5.47
N VAL A 3 -1.09 -16.14 6.66
CA VAL A 3 -2.22 -15.21 6.88
C VAL A 3 -1.81 -13.77 6.59
N GLY A 4 -0.63 -13.34 7.04
CA GLY A 4 -0.12 -11.99 6.77
C GLY A 4 0.10 -11.72 5.28
N TYR A 5 0.66 -12.70 4.57
CA TYR A 5 0.87 -12.62 3.13
C TYR A 5 -0.45 -12.58 2.34
N ALA A 6 -1.41 -13.41 2.73
CA ALA A 6 -2.75 -13.40 2.15
C ALA A 6 -3.47 -12.05 2.34
N ILE A 7 -3.37 -11.45 3.53
CA ILE A 7 -3.95 -10.12 3.83
C ILE A 7 -3.35 -9.05 2.92
N ILE A 8 -2.03 -9.07 2.70
CA ILE A 8 -1.35 -8.09 1.86
C ILE A 8 -1.74 -8.26 0.40
N MET A 9 -1.68 -9.47 -0.12
CA MET A 9 -1.97 -9.77 -1.53
C MET A 9 -3.42 -9.48 -1.89
N THR A 10 -4.37 -9.84 -0.99
CA THR A 10 -5.79 -9.58 -1.22
C THR A 10 -6.10 -8.09 -1.16
N ALA A 11 -5.53 -7.34 -0.21
CA ALA A 11 -5.71 -5.89 -0.12
C ALA A 11 -5.15 -5.13 -1.35
N GLN A 12 -4.10 -5.67 -1.97
CA GLN A 12 -3.52 -5.12 -3.20
C GLN A 12 -4.37 -5.44 -4.42
N LYS A 13 -4.84 -6.69 -4.55
CA LYS A 13 -5.70 -7.15 -5.64
C LYS A 13 -7.01 -6.39 -5.69
N MET A 14 -7.68 -6.21 -4.56
CA MET A 14 -8.96 -5.50 -4.47
C MET A 14 -8.89 -4.06 -4.96
N ARG A 15 -7.81 -3.33 -4.68
CA ARG A 15 -7.65 -1.96 -5.17
C ARG A 15 -7.35 -1.88 -6.67
N GLN A 16 -6.77 -2.91 -7.25
CA GLN A 16 -6.60 -2.99 -8.70
C GLN A 16 -7.93 -3.25 -9.39
N GLU A 17 -8.80 -4.07 -8.80
CA GLU A 17 -10.14 -4.36 -9.34
C GLU A 17 -11.10 -3.16 -9.22
N GLU A 18 -11.07 -2.40 -8.12
CA GLU A 18 -11.82 -1.14 -7.98
C GLU A 18 -11.39 -0.08 -9.01
N ALA A 19 -10.11 -0.06 -9.39
CA ALA A 19 -9.58 0.86 -10.40
C ALA A 19 -9.96 0.47 -11.84
N MET A 20 -10.36 -0.79 -12.07
CA MET A 20 -10.70 -1.34 -13.40
C MET A 20 -12.20 -1.46 -13.67
N SER A 21 -13.08 -1.11 -12.74
CA SER A 21 -14.51 -1.13 -12.98
C SER A 21 -14.90 -0.05 -13.99
N PRO A 22 -15.50 -0.38 -15.16
CA PRO A 22 -15.98 0.62 -16.10
C PRO A 22 -17.16 1.35 -15.48
N ILE A 23 -17.03 2.66 -15.33
CA ILE A 23 -18.13 3.53 -14.93
C ILE A 23 -19.11 3.60 -16.10
N THR A 24 -20.07 2.67 -16.16
CA THR A 24 -21.26 2.78 -16.99
C THR A 24 -22.35 3.46 -16.16
N GLY A 25 -22.54 4.74 -16.38
CA GLY A 25 -23.63 5.46 -15.72
C GLY A 25 -23.54 6.95 -15.91
N ASN A 26 -24.12 7.47 -16.98
CA ASN A 26 -24.45 8.88 -17.17
C ASN A 26 -25.19 9.41 -15.94
N LYS A 27 -24.57 10.31 -15.17
CA LYS A 27 -25.27 11.34 -14.42
C LYS A 27 -24.43 12.61 -14.41
N HIS A 28 -24.90 13.58 -15.17
CA HIS A 28 -24.57 14.98 -15.02
C HIS A 28 -24.87 15.40 -13.57
N ILE A 29 -23.84 15.48 -12.76
CA ILE A 29 -23.87 16.24 -11.51
C ILE A 29 -22.60 17.08 -11.54
N SER A 30 -22.80 18.36 -11.84
CA SER A 30 -21.81 19.40 -11.65
C SER A 30 -21.54 19.53 -10.14
N ASN A 31 -20.50 18.89 -9.66
CA ASN A 31 -19.95 19.17 -8.36
C ASN A 31 -18.48 19.51 -8.54
N ASN A 32 -18.17 20.79 -8.33
CA ASN A 32 -16.83 21.31 -8.08
C ASN A 32 -16.25 20.69 -6.79
N TYR A 33 -16.07 19.39 -6.79
CA TYR A 33 -15.17 18.72 -5.87
C TYR A 33 -13.83 18.63 -6.57
N ASN A 34 -12.85 19.33 -6.00
CA ASN A 34 -11.48 19.39 -6.47
C ASN A 34 -11.02 18.04 -7.01
N ASP A 35 -10.81 17.98 -8.30
CA ASP A 35 -10.25 16.87 -9.08
C ASP A 35 -8.84 16.45 -8.62
N SER A 36 -8.29 17.20 -7.65
CA SER A 36 -7.01 16.94 -7.00
C SER A 36 -7.00 15.73 -6.05
N MET A 37 -8.15 15.25 -5.58
CA MET A 37 -8.22 14.09 -4.68
C MET A 37 -8.33 12.74 -5.42
N LEU A 38 -8.72 12.73 -6.68
CA LEU A 38 -8.72 11.54 -7.54
C LEU A 38 -7.35 11.22 -8.14
N LEU A 39 -6.35 12.06 -7.92
CA LEU A 39 -4.95 11.78 -8.20
C LEU A 39 -4.30 10.95 -7.08
N SER A 40 -5.02 9.97 -6.54
CA SER A 40 -4.39 9.00 -5.65
C SER A 40 -3.24 8.37 -6.44
N GLN A 41 -2.02 8.70 -6.04
CA GLN A 41 -0.82 8.05 -6.57
C GLN A 41 -1.04 6.55 -6.40
N THR A 42 -1.32 5.87 -7.50
CA THR A 42 -1.48 4.43 -7.47
C THR A 42 -0.15 3.81 -7.05
N MET A 43 -0.21 2.84 -6.15
CA MET A 43 0.96 2.11 -5.71
C MET A 43 1.17 0.92 -6.61
N ILE A 44 2.42 0.67 -6.98
CA ILE A 44 2.85 -0.51 -7.73
C ILE A 44 3.52 -1.44 -6.73
N SER A 45 2.95 -2.62 -6.54
CA SER A 45 3.57 -3.64 -5.69
C SER A 45 4.77 -4.26 -6.41
N ILE A 46 5.86 -4.45 -5.68
CA ILE A 46 7.07 -5.12 -6.15
C ILE A 46 7.43 -6.26 -5.21
N ALA A 47 7.76 -7.42 -5.77
CA ALA A 47 8.18 -8.61 -5.02
C ALA A 47 9.68 -8.89 -5.16
N GLN A 48 10.30 -8.45 -6.27
CA GLN A 48 11.72 -8.65 -6.51
C GLN A 48 12.50 -7.35 -6.29
N TYR A 49 13.13 -7.24 -5.14
CA TYR A 49 13.92 -6.07 -4.77
C TYR A 49 15.08 -6.45 -3.85
N GLU A 50 16.07 -5.58 -3.78
CA GLU A 50 17.16 -5.63 -2.82
C GLU A 50 17.03 -4.49 -1.80
N LEU A 51 17.42 -4.78 -0.57
CA LEU A 51 17.47 -3.80 0.51
C LEU A 51 18.92 -3.35 0.70
N SER A 52 19.16 -2.06 0.58
CA SER A 52 20.43 -1.43 0.89
C SER A 52 20.28 -0.57 2.15
N CYS A 53 20.78 -1.07 3.28
CA CYS A 53 20.71 -0.39 4.56
C CYS A 53 21.86 0.63 4.70
N ASN A 54 21.53 1.84 5.11
CA ASN A 54 22.49 2.89 5.43
C ASN A 54 22.02 3.60 6.71
N GLY A 55 22.52 3.15 7.85
CA GLY A 55 22.05 3.58 9.18
C GLY A 55 20.56 3.33 9.37
N ASP A 56 19.79 4.36 9.77
CA ASP A 56 18.35 4.29 10.02
C ASP A 56 17.49 4.21 8.75
N THR A 57 18.13 4.21 7.58
CA THR A 57 17.42 4.33 6.31
C THR A 57 17.72 3.13 5.42
N THR A 58 16.67 2.51 4.90
CA THR A 58 16.76 1.41 3.96
C THR A 58 16.30 1.86 2.59
N LYS A 59 17.18 1.78 1.60
CA LYS A 59 16.86 2.03 0.21
C LYS A 59 16.38 0.73 -0.45
N ILE A 60 15.28 0.81 -1.17
CA ILE A 60 14.70 -0.31 -1.89
C ILE A 60 15.09 -0.21 -3.36
N LEU A 61 15.78 -1.22 -3.83
CA LEU A 61 16.26 -1.34 -5.21
C LEU A 61 15.43 -2.42 -5.92
N SER A 62 14.38 -1.99 -6.62
CA SER A 62 13.54 -2.91 -7.40
C SER A 62 14.33 -3.47 -8.57
N LYS A 63 14.19 -4.78 -8.80
CA LYS A 63 14.70 -5.51 -9.96
C LYS A 63 13.65 -5.70 -11.05
N GLU A 64 12.42 -5.25 -10.77
CA GLU A 64 11.30 -5.37 -11.69
C GLU A 64 11.16 -4.12 -12.57
N SER A 65 10.72 -4.35 -13.80
CA SER A 65 10.23 -3.31 -14.70
C SER A 65 8.70 -3.32 -14.67
N SER A 66 8.12 -2.21 -14.20
CA SER A 66 6.66 -2.07 -14.08
C SER A 66 6.10 -1.24 -15.23
N LEU A 67 4.86 -1.55 -15.62
CA LEU A 67 4.08 -0.72 -16.54
C LEU A 67 3.10 0.14 -15.76
N CYS A 68 2.64 1.22 -16.39
CA CYS A 68 1.64 2.09 -15.78
C CYS A 68 0.32 1.35 -15.57
N PRO A 69 -0.20 1.26 -14.34
CA PRO A 69 -1.45 0.54 -14.07
C PRO A 69 -2.70 1.21 -14.65
N ILE A 70 -2.56 2.45 -15.15
CA ILE A 70 -3.68 3.21 -15.70
C ILE A 70 -3.75 3.07 -17.23
N CYS A 71 -2.62 3.15 -17.92
CA CYS A 71 -2.61 3.18 -19.39
C CYS A 71 -1.65 2.17 -20.04
N GLY A 72 -0.98 1.32 -19.25
CA GLY A 72 0.00 0.35 -19.75
C GLY A 72 1.30 0.96 -20.29
N GLY A 73 1.46 2.28 -20.21
CA GLY A 73 2.62 2.98 -20.75
C GLY A 73 3.89 2.75 -19.94
N ALA A 74 5.05 3.00 -20.56
CA ALA A 74 6.35 2.87 -19.92
C ALA A 74 6.53 3.86 -18.76
N LEU A 75 7.14 3.38 -17.68
CA LEU A 75 7.43 4.16 -16.49
C LEU A 75 8.91 4.54 -16.42
N LYS A 76 9.18 5.78 -16.03
CA LYS A 76 10.54 6.29 -15.78
C LYS A 76 10.68 6.74 -14.34
N VAL A 77 11.84 6.50 -13.75
CA VAL A 77 12.15 6.99 -12.41
C VAL A 77 12.11 8.51 -12.42
N HIS A 78 11.25 9.09 -11.57
CA HIS A 78 11.04 10.53 -11.43
C HIS A 78 11.70 11.08 -10.17
N GLY A 79 11.80 10.25 -9.12
CA GLY A 79 12.37 10.64 -7.86
C GLY A 79 12.24 9.56 -6.81
N THR A 80 12.40 9.95 -5.56
CA THR A 80 12.23 9.07 -4.40
C THR A 80 11.36 9.74 -3.35
N CYS A 81 10.67 8.94 -2.54
CA CYS A 81 9.96 9.43 -1.37
C CYS A 81 10.35 8.60 -0.15
N THR A 82 10.34 9.24 1.02
CA THR A 82 10.63 8.56 2.29
C THR A 82 9.35 8.11 2.93
N ARG A 83 9.30 6.84 3.31
CA ARG A 83 8.23 6.26 4.10
C ARG A 83 8.76 5.81 5.46
N LYS A 84 8.11 6.27 6.53
CA LYS A 84 8.40 5.84 7.90
C LYS A 84 7.47 4.69 8.27
N VAL A 85 8.04 3.61 8.79
CA VAL A 85 7.31 2.44 9.27
C VAL A 85 7.74 2.18 10.70
N ARG A 86 6.79 1.95 11.58
CA ARG A 86 7.01 1.68 13.00
C ARG A 86 7.01 0.18 13.26
N TYR A 87 8.04 -0.27 13.97
CA TYR A 87 8.22 -1.63 14.48
C TYR A 87 8.42 -1.53 16.00
N GLY A 88 7.35 -1.73 16.77
CA GLY A 88 7.37 -1.42 18.21
C GLY A 88 7.75 0.05 18.44
N ASP A 89 8.80 0.29 19.22
CA ASP A 89 9.30 1.64 19.52
C ASP A 89 10.27 2.19 18.47
N CYS A 90 10.70 1.36 17.52
CA CYS A 90 11.63 1.74 16.47
C CYS A 90 10.91 2.28 15.24
N ILE A 91 11.50 3.28 14.60
CA ILE A 91 11.01 3.85 13.34
C ILE A 91 12.05 3.62 12.26
N HIS A 92 11.71 2.78 11.29
CA HIS A 92 12.51 2.57 10.10
C HIS A 92 12.08 3.50 8.97
N LYS A 93 13.06 4.02 8.24
CA LYS A 93 12.84 4.89 7.08
C LYS A 93 13.16 4.11 5.81
N TYR A 94 12.20 4.03 4.90
CA TYR A 94 12.37 3.41 3.60
C TYR A 94 12.38 4.47 2.51
N HIS A 95 13.36 4.42 1.61
CA HIS A 95 13.37 5.22 0.39
C HIS A 95 12.75 4.41 -0.74
N LEU A 96 11.56 4.83 -1.17
CA LEU A 96 10.78 4.23 -2.25
C LEU A 96 10.98 5.01 -3.54
N ARG A 97 11.05 4.33 -4.68
CA ARG A 97 11.07 4.99 -5.98
C ARG A 97 9.68 5.57 -6.31
N VAL A 98 9.71 6.75 -6.91
CA VAL A 98 8.54 7.37 -7.54
C VAL A 98 8.76 7.31 -9.05
N LEU A 99 7.82 6.68 -9.73
CA LEU A 99 7.85 6.49 -11.18
C LEU A 99 6.85 7.45 -11.83
N LYS A 100 7.19 7.98 -13.01
CA LYS A 100 6.29 8.80 -13.83
C LYS A 100 6.02 8.11 -15.14
N CYS A 101 4.76 8.00 -15.50
CA CYS A 101 4.36 7.45 -16.78
C CYS A 101 4.72 8.41 -17.92
N GLN A 102 5.34 7.89 -18.96
CA GLN A 102 5.73 8.68 -20.14
C GLN A 102 4.52 8.98 -21.05
N CYS A 103 3.46 8.21 -20.92
CA CYS A 103 2.26 8.32 -21.75
C CYS A 103 1.20 9.23 -21.10
N CYS A 104 0.70 8.89 -19.91
CA CYS A 104 -0.36 9.64 -19.23
C CYS A 104 0.14 10.69 -18.22
N GLY A 105 1.47 10.77 -17.98
CA GLY A 105 2.08 11.75 -17.08
C GLY A 105 1.85 11.50 -15.58
N LYS A 106 1.05 10.48 -15.21
CA LYS A 106 0.74 10.18 -13.80
C LYS A 106 1.94 9.57 -13.07
N THR A 107 2.00 9.81 -11.76
CA THR A 107 3.07 9.31 -10.90
C THR A 107 2.58 8.14 -10.05
N HIS A 108 3.47 7.17 -9.84
CA HIS A 108 3.21 5.96 -9.08
C HIS A 108 4.35 5.74 -8.09
N ARG A 109 4.05 5.17 -6.93
CA ARG A 109 5.06 4.77 -5.94
C ARG A 109 5.24 3.27 -6.00
N GLU A 110 6.47 2.81 -6.10
CA GLU A 110 6.77 1.40 -5.86
C GLU A 110 6.69 1.11 -4.37
N LEU A 111 6.03 0.02 -4.04
CA LEU A 111 5.86 -0.43 -2.68
C LEU A 111 6.25 -1.90 -2.59
N PRO A 112 7.26 -2.26 -1.78
CA PRO A 112 7.57 -3.66 -1.52
C PRO A 112 6.36 -4.36 -0.90
N ASP A 113 6.20 -5.62 -1.24
CA ASP A 113 5.15 -6.50 -0.70
C ASP A 113 5.21 -6.66 0.83
N SER A 114 6.38 -6.48 1.43
CA SER A 114 6.59 -6.45 2.88
C SER A 114 5.97 -5.23 3.57
N LEU A 115 5.52 -4.20 2.83
CA LEU A 115 4.95 -2.99 3.39
C LEU A 115 3.46 -2.85 3.05
N ILE A 116 2.63 -2.67 4.07
CA ILE A 116 1.19 -2.50 3.89
C ILE A 116 0.88 -1.08 3.38
N PRO A 117 0.14 -0.92 2.27
CA PRO A 117 -0.24 0.38 1.74
C PRO A 117 -0.91 1.27 2.79
N TYR A 118 -0.49 2.55 2.85
CA TYR A 118 -1.06 3.59 3.73
C TYR A 118 -1.02 3.32 5.24
N LYS A 119 -0.36 2.25 5.69
CA LYS A 119 -0.23 1.93 7.12
C LYS A 119 1.13 2.34 7.65
N ARG A 120 1.19 2.79 8.90
CA ARG A 120 2.44 3.23 9.55
C ARG A 120 3.17 2.12 10.27
N TYR A 121 2.54 0.97 10.47
CA TYR A 121 3.09 -0.20 11.13
C TYR A 121 3.51 -1.24 10.10
N GLY A 122 4.52 -2.02 10.43
CA GLY A 122 4.98 -3.17 9.64
C GLY A 122 3.97 -4.32 9.67
N VAL A 123 4.18 -5.29 8.80
CA VAL A 123 3.31 -6.48 8.68
C VAL A 123 3.29 -7.26 10.00
N GLU A 124 4.42 -7.33 10.68
CA GLU A 124 4.58 -8.04 11.94
C GLU A 124 3.58 -7.56 13.00
N ALA A 125 3.43 -6.23 13.12
CA ALA A 125 2.46 -5.65 14.06
C ALA A 125 1.01 -6.03 13.73
N PHE A 126 0.68 -6.17 12.44
CA PHE A 126 -0.65 -6.62 12.02
C PHE A 126 -0.87 -8.10 12.33
N CYS A 127 0.15 -8.94 12.13
CA CYS A 127 0.09 -10.36 12.49
C CYS A 127 -0.07 -10.54 14.00
N GLU A 128 0.72 -9.84 14.80
CA GLU A 128 0.60 -9.88 16.26
C GLU A 128 -0.78 -9.45 16.74
N ILE A 129 -1.35 -8.38 16.17
CA ILE A 129 -2.68 -7.90 16.53
C ILE A 129 -3.78 -8.89 16.08
N ALA A 130 -3.59 -9.58 14.96
CA ALA A 130 -4.54 -10.59 14.49
C ALA A 130 -4.57 -11.83 15.40
N GLU A 131 -3.42 -12.24 15.92
CA GLU A 131 -3.25 -13.43 16.74
C GLU A 131 -3.50 -13.17 18.24
N SER A 132 -3.33 -11.92 18.69
CA SER A 132 -3.42 -11.53 20.11
C SER A 132 -4.84 -11.17 20.50
N THR A 133 -5.29 -11.68 21.65
CA THR A 133 -6.55 -11.27 22.30
C THR A 133 -6.40 -10.03 23.19
N GLU A 134 -5.17 -9.68 23.57
CA GLU A 134 -4.85 -8.59 24.48
C GLU A 134 -4.04 -7.50 23.77
N ALA A 135 -4.33 -6.23 24.12
CA ALA A 135 -3.55 -5.09 23.65
C ALA A 135 -2.16 -5.06 24.30
N ARG A 136 -1.21 -5.84 23.80
CA ARG A 136 0.17 -5.86 24.28
C ARG A 136 1.05 -4.99 23.39
N HIS A 137 1.53 -3.88 23.95
CA HIS A 137 2.79 -3.16 23.69
C HIS A 137 3.30 -2.87 22.26
N THR A 138 2.66 -3.37 21.20
CA THR A 138 3.08 -3.10 19.81
C THR A 138 2.67 -1.70 19.36
N CYS A 139 1.59 -1.16 19.94
CA CYS A 139 1.08 0.17 19.64
C CYS A 139 0.10 0.65 20.72
N GLU A 140 -0.28 1.93 20.67
CA GLU A 140 -1.31 2.50 21.54
C GLU A 140 -2.64 1.75 21.40
N THR A 141 -3.37 1.61 22.50
CA THR A 141 -4.66 0.89 22.55
C THR A 141 -5.65 1.36 21.49
N SER A 142 -5.72 2.68 21.25
CA SER A 142 -6.57 3.25 20.21
C SER A 142 -6.19 2.79 18.80
N THR A 143 -4.90 2.66 18.54
CA THR A 143 -4.38 2.16 17.26
C THR A 143 -4.62 0.66 17.13
N TRP A 144 -4.42 -0.10 18.21
CA TRP A 144 -4.70 -1.53 18.26
C TRP A 144 -6.18 -1.83 17.94
N LEU A 145 -7.12 -1.14 18.59
CA LEU A 145 -8.55 -1.28 18.32
C LEU A 145 -8.90 -0.97 16.87
N ARG A 146 -8.29 0.08 16.30
CA ARG A 146 -8.52 0.49 14.91
C ARG A 146 -7.99 -0.52 13.91
N ILE A 147 -6.80 -1.08 14.15
CA ILE A 147 -6.22 -2.13 13.30
C ILE A 147 -7.08 -3.39 13.39
N ARG A 148 -7.50 -3.79 14.59
CA ARG A 148 -8.34 -4.97 14.80
C ARG A 148 -9.71 -4.84 14.13
N SER A 149 -10.35 -3.69 14.24
CA SER A 149 -11.61 -3.41 13.53
C SER A 149 -11.44 -3.48 12.02
N TRP A 150 -10.34 -2.94 11.50
CA TRP A 150 -10.03 -3.01 10.06
C TRP A 150 -9.76 -4.45 9.61
N LEU A 151 -9.02 -5.25 10.39
CA LEU A 151 -8.77 -6.66 10.09
C LEU A 151 -10.07 -7.47 10.08
N ALA A 152 -10.95 -7.27 11.07
CA ALA A 152 -12.24 -7.95 11.13
C ALA A 152 -13.10 -7.64 9.91
N TRP A 153 -13.21 -6.35 9.54
CA TRP A 153 -13.90 -5.93 8.32
C TRP A 153 -13.28 -6.57 7.07
N PHE A 154 -11.97 -6.56 6.98
CA PHE A 154 -11.24 -7.12 5.82
C PHE A 154 -11.44 -8.62 5.67
N ILE A 155 -11.41 -9.39 6.78
CA ILE A 155 -11.64 -10.83 6.78
C ILE A 155 -13.07 -11.13 6.31
N CYS A 156 -14.08 -10.43 6.85
CA CYS A 156 -15.46 -10.57 6.41
C CYS A 156 -15.62 -10.26 4.92
N TYR A 157 -14.97 -9.20 4.44
CA TYR A 157 -15.00 -8.84 3.02
C TYR A 157 -14.37 -9.94 2.15
N ALA A 158 -13.20 -10.43 2.51
CA ALA A 158 -12.48 -11.46 1.76
C ALA A 158 -13.28 -12.80 1.69
N GLN A 159 -13.98 -13.15 2.76
CA GLN A 159 -14.84 -14.34 2.80
C GLN A 159 -16.08 -14.23 1.91
N ASN A 160 -16.57 -13.01 1.66
CA ASN A 160 -17.75 -12.79 0.80
C ASN A 160 -17.42 -12.72 -0.70
N ILE A 161 -16.13 -12.68 -1.07
CA ILE A 161 -15.68 -12.60 -2.47
C ILE A 161 -15.13 -13.96 -2.95
N ALA A 162 -14.78 -14.85 -2.03
CA ALA A 162 -14.27 -16.18 -2.33
C ALA A 162 -15.41 -17.16 -2.63
#